data_9ff1482174880132790d881aa849e028
#
_entry.id   9ff1482174880132790d881aa849e028
#
_cell.length_a   1.000
_cell.length_b   1.000
_cell.length_c   1.000
_cell.angle_alpha   90.00
_cell.angle_beta   90.00
_cell.angle_gamma   90.00
#
_symmetry.space_group_name_H-M   'P 1'
#
loop_
_entity.id
_entity.type
_entity.pdbx_description
1 polymer ?
#
loop_
_entity_poly.entity_id
_entity_poly.type
_entity_poly.pdbx_seq_one_letter_code
_entity_poly.pdbx_strand_id
1 'polypeptide(L)'
;MTALSEPRTRLLTRSFALVWALTFVTFFAAFQLFPTVPLRLRELGASLAESGRFMSLFTAGSAIGALFTGPLGDRVGHRRLVVTCALLYACFLGGYALLTSRWGFYLLAFPHGIVWSGLLTATMASLAHVLPEDRRADGLSLYGLASPGGVIVGPLLGLWIFQHGGFAPIGWYLAALFLLLGLLGTTLPADHPHGRAEGFKWPNAAVLAPCLVLFCVALGYGALGSYTAQEGLALGMPLPSAFLSFMAVGMVLMRIIMLKRGFGRRPIRKLPGMLVGAFAGMALLALLPGGMVRHMASALLYGAGYSMLHTLLNAKLLESVDPQRRGSAFGALLFAFDAGIGLGSFSLGWVIGHHGYRLGWGLGAVAMLAALPTALRLGKD
;
A
#
# COMPACT_ATOMS: atom_id res chain seq x y z
N MET A 1 -10.35 -48.67 -11.54
CA MET A 1 -10.35 -47.56 -12.49
C MET A 1 -9.52 -46.45 -11.91
N THR A 2 -8.24 -46.39 -12.24
CA THR A 2 -7.30 -45.32 -11.85
C THR A 2 -7.68 -44.05 -12.64
N ALA A 3 -8.24 -43.07 -11.96
CA ALA A 3 -8.47 -41.76 -12.54
C ALA A 3 -7.10 -41.20 -12.96
N LEU A 4 -6.86 -41.12 -14.25
CA LEU A 4 -5.73 -40.41 -14.84
C LEU A 4 -5.85 -38.96 -14.36
N SER A 5 -4.95 -38.52 -13.46
CA SER A 5 -4.86 -37.13 -13.05
C SER A 5 -4.54 -36.31 -14.30
N GLU A 6 -5.47 -35.47 -14.73
CA GLU A 6 -5.21 -34.51 -15.80
C GLU A 6 -3.92 -33.72 -15.48
N PRO A 7 -3.07 -33.47 -16.48
CA PRO A 7 -1.84 -32.73 -16.26
C PRO A 7 -2.19 -31.33 -15.73
N ARG A 8 -1.76 -31.03 -14.50
CA ARG A 8 -1.98 -29.72 -13.88
C ARG A 8 -1.45 -28.61 -14.79
N THR A 9 -2.29 -27.62 -15.08
CA THR A 9 -1.91 -26.46 -15.90
C THR A 9 -0.73 -25.70 -15.31
N ARG A 10 0.15 -25.16 -16.16
CA ARG A 10 1.32 -24.40 -15.71
C ARG A 10 0.89 -23.07 -15.11
N LEU A 11 1.15 -22.85 -13.81
CA LEU A 11 0.88 -21.60 -13.11
C LEU A 11 1.88 -20.50 -13.53
N LEU A 12 3.18 -20.84 -13.59
CA LEU A 12 4.24 -19.89 -13.94
C LEU A 12 4.30 -19.69 -15.47
N THR A 13 3.37 -18.92 -15.97
CA THR A 13 3.37 -18.45 -17.36
C THR A 13 4.11 -17.12 -17.47
N ARG A 14 4.53 -16.73 -18.69
CA ARG A 14 5.14 -15.39 -18.93
C ARG A 14 4.22 -14.26 -18.50
N SER A 15 2.93 -14.38 -18.80
CA SER A 15 1.93 -13.36 -18.42
C SER A 15 1.76 -13.26 -16.89
N PHE A 16 1.72 -14.40 -16.18
CA PHE A 16 1.67 -14.40 -14.71
C PHE A 16 2.93 -13.76 -14.11
N ALA A 17 4.12 -14.14 -14.60
CA ALA A 17 5.38 -13.57 -14.13
C ALA A 17 5.45 -12.05 -14.34
N LEU A 18 4.94 -11.57 -15.48
CA LEU A 18 4.91 -10.13 -15.79
C LEU A 18 3.93 -9.38 -14.87
N VAL A 19 2.72 -9.91 -14.64
CA VAL A 19 1.74 -9.33 -13.71
C VAL A 19 2.28 -9.31 -12.28
N TRP A 20 2.95 -10.39 -11.87
CA TRP A 20 3.63 -10.47 -10.57
C TRP A 20 4.74 -9.43 -10.45
N ALA A 21 5.61 -9.32 -11.47
CA ALA A 21 6.71 -8.36 -11.51
C ALA A 21 6.21 -6.91 -11.50
N LEU A 22 5.15 -6.59 -12.25
CA LEU A 22 4.51 -5.28 -12.23
C LEU A 22 4.08 -4.89 -10.81
N THR A 23 3.39 -5.79 -10.10
CA THR A 23 2.98 -5.54 -8.72
C THR A 23 4.17 -5.39 -7.78
N PHE A 24 5.14 -6.31 -7.85
CA PHE A 24 6.36 -6.24 -7.04
C PHE A 24 7.08 -4.91 -7.24
N VAL A 25 7.36 -4.52 -8.49
CA VAL A 25 8.08 -3.29 -8.82
C VAL A 25 7.30 -2.04 -8.44
N THR A 26 5.96 -2.07 -8.56
CA THR A 26 5.10 -0.97 -8.15
C THR A 26 5.24 -0.69 -6.65
N PHE A 27 5.13 -1.72 -5.81
CA PHE A 27 5.34 -1.58 -4.36
C PHE A 27 6.80 -1.28 -4.02
N PHE A 28 7.75 -1.91 -4.68
CA PHE A 28 9.18 -1.67 -4.52
C PHE A 28 9.55 -0.21 -4.80
N ALA A 29 9.00 0.40 -5.86
CA ALA A 29 9.22 1.80 -6.19
C ALA A 29 8.57 2.74 -5.16
N ALA A 30 7.30 2.53 -4.84
CA ALA A 30 6.59 3.36 -3.88
C ALA A 30 7.28 3.36 -2.51
N PHE A 31 7.73 2.19 -2.04
CA PHE A 31 8.39 2.06 -0.75
C PHE A 31 9.85 2.51 -0.75
N GLN A 32 10.44 2.82 -1.90
CA GLN A 32 11.65 3.63 -1.97
C GLN A 32 11.34 5.13 -1.90
N LEU A 33 10.28 5.58 -2.59
CA LEU A 33 9.89 6.98 -2.60
C LEU A 33 9.40 7.46 -1.23
N PHE A 34 8.64 6.63 -0.50
CA PHE A 34 8.05 7.03 0.78
C PHE A 34 9.06 7.53 1.80
N PRO A 35 10.21 6.87 2.05
CA PRO A 35 11.24 7.42 2.91
C PRO A 35 12.15 8.46 2.23
N THR A 36 12.41 8.36 0.91
CA THR A 36 13.45 9.18 0.25
C THR A 36 12.93 10.51 -0.26
N VAL A 37 11.68 10.60 -0.73
CA VAL A 37 11.09 11.87 -1.19
C VAL A 37 10.97 12.86 -0.03
N PRO A 38 10.47 12.52 1.17
CA PRO A 38 10.50 13.44 2.30
C PRO A 38 11.90 13.97 2.63
N LEU A 39 12.94 13.12 2.54
CA LEU A 39 14.34 13.56 2.73
C LEU A 39 14.77 14.52 1.61
N ARG A 40 14.47 14.21 0.36
CA ARG A 40 14.76 15.10 -0.76
C ARG A 40 14.07 16.45 -0.61
N LEU A 41 12.81 16.46 -0.17
CA LEU A 41 12.08 17.70 0.10
C LEU A 41 12.75 18.54 1.21
N ARG A 42 13.31 17.87 2.23
CA ARG A 42 14.11 18.54 3.27
C ARG A 42 15.36 19.21 2.69
N GLU A 43 16.10 18.52 1.80
CA GLU A 43 17.24 19.13 1.07
C GLU A 43 16.80 20.33 0.23
N LEU A 44 15.58 20.32 -0.32
CA LEU A 44 15.01 21.42 -1.09
C LEU A 44 14.36 22.52 -0.21
N GLY A 45 14.65 22.54 1.09
CA GLY A 45 14.22 23.57 2.03
C GLY A 45 12.79 23.41 2.58
N ALA A 46 12.17 22.25 2.44
CA ALA A 46 10.90 21.97 3.10
C ALA A 46 11.13 21.78 4.63
N SER A 47 10.18 22.22 5.45
CA SER A 47 10.17 21.89 6.89
C SER A 47 9.87 20.39 7.08
N LEU A 48 10.09 19.88 8.30
CA LEU A 48 9.76 18.49 8.64
C LEU A 48 8.26 18.21 8.38
N ALA A 49 7.38 19.10 8.80
CA ALA A 49 5.96 19.01 8.56
C ALA A 49 5.59 19.02 7.07
N GLU A 50 6.25 19.87 6.27
CA GLU A 50 6.00 19.97 4.83
C GLU A 50 6.49 18.73 4.06
N SER A 51 7.48 18.02 4.55
CA SER A 51 8.03 16.85 3.88
C SER A 51 7.00 15.71 3.69
N GLY A 52 6.01 15.59 4.57
CA GLY A 52 4.92 14.63 4.45
C GLY A 52 3.81 15.01 3.45
N ARG A 53 3.78 16.24 2.93
CA ARG A 53 2.77 16.69 1.96
C ARG A 53 2.77 15.86 0.67
N PHE A 54 3.95 15.35 0.28
CA PHE A 54 4.06 14.45 -0.87
C PHE A 54 3.14 13.23 -0.70
N MET A 55 3.25 12.53 0.43
CA MET A 55 2.41 11.37 0.72
C MET A 55 0.92 11.74 0.71
N SER A 56 0.58 12.88 1.30
CA SER A 56 -0.81 13.35 1.37
C SER A 56 -1.41 13.62 -0.01
N LEU A 57 -0.66 14.28 -0.90
CA LEU A 57 -1.08 14.57 -2.27
C LEU A 57 -1.14 13.30 -3.12
N PHE A 58 -0.12 12.42 -2.98
CA PHE A 58 -0.08 11.15 -3.68
C PHE A 58 -1.28 10.26 -3.31
N THR A 59 -1.58 10.10 -2.03
CA THR A 59 -2.70 9.27 -1.61
C THR A 59 -4.06 9.93 -1.85
N ALA A 60 -4.15 11.25 -1.86
CA ALA A 60 -5.35 11.95 -2.34
C ALA A 60 -5.62 11.65 -3.83
N GLY A 61 -4.57 11.66 -4.66
CA GLY A 61 -4.66 11.25 -6.06
C GLY A 61 -5.07 9.78 -6.19
N SER A 62 -4.48 8.88 -5.38
CA SER A 62 -4.82 7.46 -5.36
C SER A 62 -6.27 7.22 -4.95
N ALA A 63 -6.74 7.88 -3.90
CA ALA A 63 -8.10 7.79 -3.41
C ALA A 63 -9.11 8.18 -4.49
N ILE A 64 -8.88 9.32 -5.15
CA ILE A 64 -9.71 9.79 -6.24
C ILE A 64 -9.61 8.83 -7.44
N GLY A 65 -8.40 8.40 -7.80
CA GLY A 65 -8.14 7.45 -8.86
C GLY A 65 -8.93 6.14 -8.69
N ALA A 66 -9.00 5.61 -7.47
CA ALA A 66 -9.70 4.37 -7.16
C ALA A 66 -11.19 4.38 -7.54
N LEU A 67 -11.81 5.58 -7.59
CA LEU A 67 -13.24 5.71 -7.91
C LEU A 67 -13.54 5.51 -9.40
N PHE A 68 -12.59 5.77 -10.29
CA PHE A 68 -12.84 5.74 -11.74
C PHE A 68 -11.89 4.88 -12.56
N THR A 69 -10.73 4.46 -12.02
CA THR A 69 -9.76 3.65 -12.78
C THR A 69 -10.26 2.24 -13.08
N GLY A 70 -11.11 1.66 -12.22
CA GLY A 70 -11.79 0.39 -12.49
C GLY A 70 -12.71 0.49 -13.72
N PRO A 71 -13.74 1.36 -13.70
CA PRO A 71 -14.59 1.61 -14.85
C PRO A 71 -13.84 2.02 -16.13
N LEU A 72 -12.72 2.72 -16.00
CA LEU A 72 -11.86 3.07 -17.13
C LEU A 72 -11.22 1.81 -17.73
N GLY A 73 -10.68 0.90 -16.91
CA GLY A 73 -10.11 -0.38 -17.35
C GLY A 73 -11.11 -1.23 -18.10
N ASP A 74 -12.36 -1.32 -17.61
CA ASP A 74 -13.45 -2.05 -18.26
C ASP A 74 -13.79 -1.48 -19.66
N ARG A 75 -13.64 -0.15 -19.85
CA ARG A 75 -13.92 0.52 -21.13
C ARG A 75 -12.78 0.44 -22.13
N VAL A 76 -11.53 0.64 -21.69
CA VAL A 76 -10.37 0.74 -22.59
C VAL A 76 -9.62 -0.58 -22.75
N GLY A 77 -9.89 -1.55 -21.85
CA GLY A 77 -9.15 -2.81 -21.70
C GLY A 77 -8.02 -2.70 -20.68
N HIS A 78 -7.93 -3.70 -19.82
CA HIS A 78 -6.97 -3.70 -18.70
C HIS A 78 -5.51 -3.73 -19.18
N ARG A 79 -5.21 -4.46 -20.27
CA ARG A 79 -3.86 -4.44 -20.88
C ARG A 79 -3.44 -3.02 -21.26
N ARG A 80 -4.31 -2.28 -21.96
CA ARG A 80 -4.00 -0.90 -22.38
C ARG A 80 -3.80 -0.01 -21.16
N LEU A 81 -4.64 -0.17 -20.14
CA LEU A 81 -4.51 0.61 -18.90
C LEU A 81 -3.21 0.29 -18.16
N VAL A 82 -2.80 -1.00 -18.05
CA VAL A 82 -1.50 -1.40 -17.48
C VAL A 82 -0.35 -0.72 -18.20
N VAL A 83 -0.31 -0.81 -19.53
CA VAL A 83 0.77 -0.22 -20.34
C VAL A 83 0.82 1.28 -20.17
N THR A 84 -0.32 1.96 -20.33
CA THR A 84 -0.39 3.42 -20.20
C THR A 84 0.05 3.89 -18.80
N CYS A 85 -0.47 3.24 -17.74
CA CYS A 85 -0.10 3.59 -16.38
C CYS A 85 1.38 3.31 -16.09
N ALA A 86 1.96 2.20 -16.58
CA ALA A 86 3.38 1.90 -16.38
C ALA A 86 4.28 2.93 -17.09
N LEU A 87 3.94 3.34 -18.32
CA LEU A 87 4.69 4.36 -19.04
C LEU A 87 4.56 5.74 -18.38
N LEU A 88 3.37 6.13 -17.92
CA LEU A 88 3.19 7.37 -17.16
C LEU A 88 3.95 7.32 -15.83
N TYR A 89 3.98 6.16 -15.17
CA TYR A 89 4.76 5.96 -13.95
C TYR A 89 6.25 6.20 -14.21
N ALA A 90 6.80 5.67 -15.33
CA ALA A 90 8.16 5.95 -15.76
C ALA A 90 8.40 7.46 -15.96
N CYS A 91 7.45 8.17 -16.59
CA CYS A 91 7.54 9.63 -16.76
C CYS A 91 7.57 10.38 -15.42
N PHE A 92 6.73 10.00 -14.45
CA PHE A 92 6.73 10.62 -13.12
C PHE A 92 8.06 10.39 -12.39
N LEU A 93 8.59 9.16 -12.42
CA LEU A 93 9.86 8.82 -11.77
C LEU A 93 11.05 9.56 -12.39
N GLY A 94 11.13 9.60 -13.72
CA GLY A 94 12.12 10.41 -14.44
C GLY A 94 11.94 11.91 -14.18
N GLY A 95 10.69 12.38 -14.13
CA GLY A 95 10.37 13.75 -13.76
C GLY A 95 10.91 14.12 -12.38
N TYR A 96 10.65 13.28 -11.35
CA TYR A 96 11.20 13.52 -10.02
C TYR A 96 12.73 13.58 -9.98
N ALA A 97 13.42 12.78 -10.80
CA ALA A 97 14.88 12.80 -10.89
C ALA A 97 15.44 14.16 -11.38
N LEU A 98 14.65 14.89 -12.17
CA LEU A 98 15.03 16.18 -12.73
C LEU A 98 14.63 17.37 -11.85
N LEU A 99 13.73 17.17 -10.88
CA LEU A 99 13.19 18.28 -10.09
C LEU A 99 14.22 18.83 -9.09
N THR A 100 14.37 20.16 -9.15
CA THR A 100 15.20 20.96 -8.23
C THR A 100 14.36 21.81 -7.27
N SER A 101 13.02 21.75 -7.37
CA SER A 101 12.09 22.52 -6.54
C SER A 101 11.08 21.60 -5.85
N ARG A 102 10.83 21.85 -4.56
CA ARG A 102 9.81 21.13 -3.77
C ARG A 102 8.41 21.22 -4.38
N TRP A 103 8.08 22.34 -5.02
CA TRP A 103 6.78 22.56 -5.64
C TRP A 103 6.50 21.60 -6.80
N GLY A 104 7.54 21.26 -7.59
CA GLY A 104 7.43 20.25 -8.64
C GLY A 104 7.05 18.88 -8.09
N PHE A 105 7.64 18.45 -6.95
CA PHE A 105 7.27 17.21 -6.28
C PHE A 105 5.80 17.21 -5.85
N TYR A 106 5.32 18.30 -5.26
CA TYR A 106 3.92 18.41 -4.83
C TYR A 106 2.95 18.41 -6.03
N LEU A 107 3.29 19.10 -7.10
CA LEU A 107 2.47 19.15 -8.31
C LEU A 107 2.32 17.77 -8.96
N LEU A 108 3.42 17.02 -9.05
CA LEU A 108 3.41 15.69 -9.67
C LEU A 108 2.84 14.59 -8.75
N ALA A 109 2.84 14.78 -7.44
CA ALA A 109 2.40 13.75 -6.49
C ALA A 109 0.95 13.33 -6.72
N PHE A 110 0.05 14.28 -6.91
CA PHE A 110 -1.38 14.00 -7.09
C PHE A 110 -1.69 13.17 -8.36
N PRO A 111 -1.28 13.59 -9.58
CA PRO A 111 -1.50 12.79 -10.77
C PRO A 111 -0.73 11.45 -10.74
N HIS A 112 0.43 11.38 -10.10
CA HIS A 112 1.15 10.13 -9.87
C HIS A 112 0.31 9.15 -9.02
N GLY A 113 -0.38 9.64 -7.98
CA GLY A 113 -1.29 8.82 -7.18
C GLY A 113 -2.46 8.25 -8.00
N ILE A 114 -3.05 9.03 -8.92
CA ILE A 114 -4.08 8.52 -9.84
C ILE A 114 -3.54 7.36 -10.68
N VAL A 115 -2.34 7.52 -11.24
CA VAL A 115 -1.69 6.50 -12.07
C VAL A 115 -1.33 5.25 -11.25
N TRP A 116 -0.90 5.41 -10.00
CA TRP A 116 -0.69 4.31 -9.04
C TRP A 116 -1.96 3.47 -8.87
N SER A 117 -3.09 4.11 -8.59
CA SER A 117 -4.37 3.43 -8.43
C SER A 117 -4.79 2.69 -9.70
N GLY A 118 -4.62 3.35 -10.87
CA GLY A 118 -4.91 2.74 -12.17
C GLY A 118 -4.06 1.51 -12.46
N LEU A 119 -2.75 1.59 -12.16
CA LEU A 119 -1.83 0.47 -12.37
C LEU A 119 -2.18 -0.72 -11.49
N LEU A 120 -2.46 -0.51 -10.20
CA LEU A 120 -2.85 -1.58 -9.28
C LEU A 120 -4.17 -2.22 -9.68
N THR A 121 -5.17 -1.42 -10.03
CA THR A 121 -6.49 -1.91 -10.45
C THR A 121 -6.38 -2.75 -11.73
N ALA A 122 -5.68 -2.23 -12.74
CA ALA A 122 -5.52 -2.92 -14.01
C ALA A 122 -4.67 -4.20 -13.91
N THR A 123 -3.63 -4.19 -13.06
CA THR A 123 -2.78 -5.35 -12.81
C THR A 123 -3.57 -6.46 -12.10
N MET A 124 -4.40 -6.11 -11.10
CA MET A 124 -5.26 -7.07 -10.40
C MET A 124 -6.32 -7.68 -11.32
N ALA A 125 -6.93 -6.88 -12.19
CA ALA A 125 -7.88 -7.37 -13.18
C ALA A 125 -7.19 -8.30 -14.21
N SER A 126 -5.99 -7.93 -14.68
CA SER A 126 -5.20 -8.78 -15.58
C SER A 126 -4.83 -10.11 -14.94
N LEU A 127 -4.57 -10.14 -13.61
CA LEU A 127 -4.30 -11.38 -12.88
C LEU A 127 -5.45 -12.37 -13.01
N ALA A 128 -6.70 -11.90 -12.90
CA ALA A 128 -7.87 -12.77 -13.00
C ALA A 128 -7.98 -13.48 -14.36
N HIS A 129 -7.47 -12.85 -15.44
CA HIS A 129 -7.45 -13.41 -16.80
C HIS A 129 -6.28 -14.37 -17.05
N VAL A 130 -5.16 -14.23 -16.34
CA VAL A 130 -3.97 -15.07 -16.59
C VAL A 130 -3.89 -16.29 -15.66
N LEU A 131 -4.72 -16.36 -14.62
CA LEU A 131 -4.75 -17.48 -13.69
C LEU A 131 -5.60 -18.65 -14.23
N PRO A 132 -5.03 -19.87 -14.32
CA PRO A 132 -5.82 -21.07 -14.60
C PRO A 132 -6.87 -21.32 -13.52
N GLU A 133 -8.08 -21.73 -13.89
CA GLU A 133 -9.18 -21.97 -12.95
C GLU A 133 -8.86 -23.04 -11.91
N ASP A 134 -8.22 -24.13 -12.35
CA ASP A 134 -7.80 -25.27 -11.50
C ASP A 134 -6.70 -24.92 -10.49
N ARG A 135 -5.99 -23.77 -10.67
CA ARG A 135 -4.88 -23.32 -9.81
C ARG A 135 -5.04 -21.90 -9.30
N ARG A 136 -6.27 -21.38 -9.32
CA ARG A 136 -6.55 -19.98 -8.94
C ARG A 136 -6.09 -19.65 -7.51
N ALA A 137 -6.32 -20.56 -6.56
CA ALA A 137 -5.91 -20.37 -5.16
C ALA A 137 -4.38 -20.32 -4.99
N ASP A 138 -3.65 -21.23 -5.68
CA ASP A 138 -2.19 -21.25 -5.68
C ASP A 138 -1.63 -19.95 -6.26
N GLY A 139 -2.19 -19.52 -7.39
CA GLY A 139 -1.79 -18.31 -8.09
C GLY A 139 -2.01 -17.05 -7.27
N LEU A 140 -3.17 -16.90 -6.64
CA LEU A 140 -3.46 -15.79 -5.74
C LEU A 140 -2.53 -15.75 -4.52
N SER A 141 -2.19 -16.94 -3.96
CA SER A 141 -1.25 -17.04 -2.85
C SER A 141 0.15 -16.57 -3.25
N LEU A 142 0.64 -17.00 -4.42
CA LEU A 142 1.95 -16.60 -4.93
C LEU A 142 1.99 -15.11 -5.31
N TYR A 143 0.93 -14.60 -5.96
CA TYR A 143 0.78 -13.18 -6.26
C TYR A 143 0.78 -12.32 -5.00
N GLY A 144 0.15 -12.80 -3.92
CA GLY A 144 0.11 -12.11 -2.63
C GLY A 144 1.48 -11.86 -1.98
N LEU A 145 2.56 -12.47 -2.49
CA LEU A 145 3.94 -12.23 -2.04
C LEU A 145 4.61 -11.05 -2.78
N ALA A 146 4.05 -10.59 -3.89
CA ALA A 146 4.65 -9.53 -4.70
C ALA A 146 4.76 -8.21 -3.92
N SER A 147 3.65 -7.73 -3.33
CA SER A 147 3.65 -6.47 -2.59
C SER A 147 4.51 -6.50 -1.33
N PRO A 148 4.42 -7.49 -0.42
CA PRO A 148 5.32 -7.56 0.74
C PRO A 148 6.79 -7.65 0.34
N GLY A 149 7.12 -8.38 -0.72
CA GLY A 149 8.49 -8.46 -1.24
C GLY A 149 9.06 -7.08 -1.62
N GLY A 150 8.28 -6.28 -2.34
CA GLY A 150 8.65 -4.90 -2.68
C GLY A 150 8.80 -4.01 -1.44
N VAL A 151 7.89 -4.16 -0.47
CA VAL A 151 7.92 -3.38 0.79
C VAL A 151 9.13 -3.74 1.67
N ILE A 152 9.58 -5.01 1.68
CA ILE A 152 10.75 -5.42 2.47
C ILE A 152 12.04 -4.82 1.90
N VAL A 153 12.23 -4.88 0.59
CA VAL A 153 13.51 -4.49 -0.03
C VAL A 153 13.56 -3.00 -0.35
N GLY A 154 12.42 -2.42 -0.74
CA GLY A 154 12.34 -1.04 -1.25
C GLY A 154 12.97 0.01 -0.32
N PRO A 155 12.55 0.14 0.93
CA PRO A 155 13.03 1.19 1.82
C PRO A 155 14.53 1.14 2.08
N LEU A 156 15.09 -0.08 2.24
CA LEU A 156 16.50 -0.28 2.51
C LEU A 156 17.36 0.13 1.31
N LEU A 157 17.01 -0.36 0.12
CA LEU A 157 17.73 -0.03 -1.11
C LEU A 157 17.57 1.45 -1.47
N GLY A 158 16.34 1.98 -1.37
CA GLY A 158 16.07 3.38 -1.67
C GLY A 158 16.88 4.34 -0.82
N LEU A 159 16.93 4.12 0.51
CA LEU A 159 17.73 4.97 1.39
C LEU A 159 19.23 4.78 1.17
N TRP A 160 19.67 3.53 0.92
CA TRP A 160 21.08 3.28 0.61
C TRP A 160 21.54 4.04 -0.64
N ILE A 161 20.76 3.97 -1.73
CA ILE A 161 21.06 4.74 -2.95
C ILE A 161 21.02 6.24 -2.67
N PHE A 162 20.02 6.72 -1.92
CA PHE A 162 19.89 8.14 -1.56
C PHE A 162 21.14 8.65 -0.82
N GLN A 163 21.64 7.90 0.14
CA GLN A 163 22.82 8.29 0.95
C GLN A 163 24.13 8.31 0.14
N HIS A 164 24.28 7.47 -0.90
CA HIS A 164 25.53 7.37 -1.67
C HIS A 164 25.49 8.14 -2.99
N GLY A 165 24.32 8.35 -3.57
CA GLY A 165 24.19 8.96 -4.90
C GLY A 165 23.11 10.05 -4.99
N GLY A 166 22.44 10.36 -3.89
CA GLY A 166 21.31 11.29 -3.88
C GLY A 166 20.04 10.73 -4.47
N PHE A 167 19.07 11.59 -4.73
CA PHE A 167 17.72 11.19 -5.17
C PHE A 167 17.65 10.81 -6.66
N ALA A 168 18.36 11.50 -7.54
CA ALA A 168 18.23 11.34 -8.98
C ALA A 168 18.46 9.91 -9.50
N PRO A 169 19.47 9.14 -9.02
CA PRO A 169 19.65 7.75 -9.43
C PRO A 169 18.40 6.88 -9.16
N ILE A 170 17.69 7.12 -8.04
CA ILE A 170 16.46 6.38 -7.70
C ILE A 170 15.40 6.62 -8.79
N GLY A 171 15.17 7.88 -9.15
CA GLY A 171 14.20 8.24 -10.18
C GLY A 171 14.53 7.61 -11.52
N TRP A 172 15.79 7.69 -11.96
CA TRP A 172 16.20 7.20 -13.27
C TRP A 172 16.13 5.68 -13.41
N TYR A 173 16.68 4.89 -12.45
CA TYR A 173 16.62 3.44 -12.61
C TYR A 173 15.19 2.89 -12.45
N LEU A 174 14.38 3.49 -11.57
CA LEU A 174 12.97 3.12 -11.46
C LEU A 174 12.19 3.50 -12.73
N ALA A 175 12.47 4.66 -13.33
CA ALA A 175 11.88 5.05 -14.61
C ALA A 175 12.23 4.04 -15.71
N ALA A 176 13.49 3.64 -15.83
CA ALA A 176 13.92 2.62 -16.79
C ALA A 176 13.23 1.28 -16.57
N LEU A 177 13.05 0.88 -15.30
CA LEU A 177 12.36 -0.36 -14.94
C LEU A 177 10.89 -0.33 -15.33
N PHE A 178 10.18 0.77 -15.07
CA PHE A 178 8.78 0.92 -15.47
C PHE A 178 8.61 1.06 -16.98
N LEU A 179 9.54 1.71 -17.67
CA LEU A 179 9.56 1.74 -19.13
C LEU A 179 9.66 0.32 -19.70
N LEU A 180 10.60 -0.48 -19.20
CA LEU A 180 10.74 -1.88 -19.60
C LEU A 180 9.48 -2.69 -19.31
N LEU A 181 8.92 -2.59 -18.09
CA LEU A 181 7.70 -3.30 -17.73
C LEU A 181 6.48 -2.83 -18.54
N GLY A 182 6.39 -1.54 -18.86
CA GLY A 182 5.35 -1.00 -19.74
C GLY A 182 5.44 -1.57 -21.15
N LEU A 183 6.64 -1.64 -21.72
CA LEU A 183 6.89 -2.27 -23.03
C LEU A 183 6.56 -3.77 -23.00
N LEU A 184 7.02 -4.50 -21.97
CA LEU A 184 6.67 -5.91 -21.80
C LEU A 184 5.17 -6.10 -21.56
N GLY A 185 4.48 -5.15 -20.96
CA GLY A 185 3.02 -5.13 -20.76
C GLY A 185 2.23 -5.24 -22.05
N THR A 186 2.78 -4.81 -23.19
CA THR A 186 2.15 -4.97 -24.51
C THR A 186 1.99 -6.44 -24.91
N THR A 187 2.76 -7.36 -24.31
CA THR A 187 2.69 -8.81 -24.56
C THR A 187 1.63 -9.52 -23.71
N LEU A 188 1.00 -8.83 -22.74
CA LEU A 188 -0.12 -9.40 -22.00
C LEU A 188 -1.29 -9.77 -22.95
N PRO A 189 -2.07 -10.81 -22.62
CA PRO A 189 -3.26 -11.14 -23.39
C PRO A 189 -4.16 -9.91 -23.56
N ALA A 190 -4.68 -9.71 -24.76
CA ALA A 190 -5.66 -8.68 -24.99
C ALA A 190 -6.98 -9.10 -24.32
N ASP A 191 -7.51 -8.22 -23.51
CA ASP A 191 -8.86 -8.33 -23.00
C ASP A 191 -9.82 -7.53 -23.89
N HIS A 192 -11.00 -8.05 -24.07
CA HIS A 192 -12.05 -7.31 -24.78
C HIS A 192 -12.73 -6.36 -23.79
N PRO A 193 -12.97 -5.10 -24.18
CA PRO A 193 -13.75 -4.19 -23.36
C PRO A 193 -15.09 -4.83 -23.00
N HIS A 194 -15.36 -4.99 -21.72
CA HIS A 194 -16.65 -5.45 -21.24
C HIS A 194 -17.58 -4.23 -21.23
N GLY A 195 -18.78 -4.38 -21.80
CA GLY A 195 -19.74 -3.29 -21.96
C GLY A 195 -19.98 -2.45 -20.71
N ARG A 196 -20.94 -1.52 -20.76
CA ARG A 196 -21.22 -0.45 -19.78
C ARG A 196 -20.81 -0.78 -18.34
N ALA A 197 -19.63 -0.28 -17.92
CA ALA A 197 -19.29 -0.23 -16.51
C ALA A 197 -20.34 0.61 -15.80
N GLU A 198 -21.01 0.07 -14.80
CA GLU A 198 -21.84 0.87 -13.91
C GLU A 198 -20.94 1.90 -13.21
N GLY A 199 -21.36 3.17 -13.23
CA GLY A 199 -20.63 4.25 -12.53
C GLY A 199 -20.59 3.97 -11.02
N PHE A 200 -19.69 4.66 -10.32
CA PHE A 200 -19.58 4.61 -8.86
C PHE A 200 -20.94 4.92 -8.21
N LYS A 201 -21.43 3.99 -7.38
CA LYS A 201 -22.63 4.17 -6.57
C LYS A 201 -22.23 4.38 -5.11
N TRP A 202 -22.76 5.40 -4.45
CA TRP A 202 -22.46 5.65 -3.04
C TRP A 202 -22.77 4.42 -2.18
N PRO A 203 -21.83 4.01 -1.31
CA PRO A 203 -21.99 2.85 -0.45
C PRO A 203 -23.13 3.08 0.57
N ASN A 204 -23.79 2.00 0.95
CA ASN A 204 -24.78 2.04 2.03
C ASN A 204 -24.10 2.08 3.42
N ALA A 205 -24.90 2.27 4.49
CA ALA A 205 -24.39 2.40 5.85
C ALA A 205 -23.54 1.21 6.33
N ALA A 206 -23.77 0.01 5.79
CA ALA A 206 -23.00 -1.19 6.15
C ALA A 206 -21.49 -1.09 5.78
N VAL A 207 -21.15 -0.25 4.80
CA VAL A 207 -19.76 -0.02 4.35
C VAL A 207 -19.03 0.96 5.25
N LEU A 208 -19.75 1.85 5.95
CA LEU A 208 -19.13 2.92 6.75
C LEU A 208 -18.29 2.38 7.91
N ALA A 209 -18.73 1.33 8.58
CA ALA A 209 -18.02 0.79 9.74
C ALA A 209 -16.64 0.19 9.35
N PRO A 210 -16.52 -0.69 8.34
CA PRO A 210 -15.22 -1.12 7.81
C PRO A 210 -14.35 0.04 7.34
N CYS A 211 -14.90 1.02 6.64
CA CYS A 211 -14.18 2.21 6.17
C CYS A 211 -13.62 3.03 7.34
N LEU A 212 -14.39 3.27 8.39
CA LEU A 212 -13.95 4.01 9.57
C LEU A 212 -12.77 3.32 10.26
N VAL A 213 -12.85 1.99 10.46
CA VAL A 213 -11.75 1.23 11.08
C VAL A 213 -10.48 1.36 10.24
N LEU A 214 -10.60 1.17 8.92
CA LEU A 214 -9.44 1.22 8.04
C LEU A 214 -8.85 2.63 7.94
N PHE A 215 -9.70 3.67 7.90
CA PHE A 215 -9.29 5.07 7.92
C PHE A 215 -8.49 5.42 9.18
N CYS A 216 -8.99 5.06 10.37
CA CYS A 216 -8.28 5.34 11.63
C CYS A 216 -6.92 4.64 11.71
N VAL A 217 -6.82 3.41 11.23
CA VAL A 217 -5.55 2.68 11.17
C VAL A 217 -4.60 3.32 10.16
N ALA A 218 -5.12 3.76 9.02
CA ALA A 218 -4.36 4.37 7.95
C ALA A 218 -3.76 5.73 8.34
N LEU A 219 -4.38 6.48 9.26
CA LEU A 219 -3.79 7.71 9.82
C LEU A 219 -2.37 7.46 10.37
N GLY A 220 -2.21 6.43 11.20
CA GLY A 220 -0.89 6.07 11.72
C GLY A 220 0.06 5.57 10.63
N TYR A 221 -0.44 4.75 9.71
CA TYR A 221 0.35 4.20 8.61
C TYR A 221 0.99 5.30 7.73
N GLY A 222 0.26 6.36 7.41
CA GLY A 222 0.77 7.48 6.62
C GLY A 222 1.94 8.21 7.29
N ALA A 223 1.84 8.45 8.60
CA ALA A 223 2.92 9.05 9.36
C ALA A 223 4.15 8.11 9.45
N LEU A 224 3.95 6.80 9.67
CA LEU A 224 5.04 5.83 9.70
C LEU A 224 5.82 5.80 8.38
N GLY A 225 5.12 5.83 7.24
CA GLY A 225 5.74 5.85 5.91
C GLY A 225 6.62 7.07 5.67
N SER A 226 6.20 8.24 6.15
CA SER A 226 6.85 9.52 5.87
C SER A 226 7.96 9.89 6.88
N TYR A 227 7.84 9.46 8.15
CA TYR A 227 8.66 10.05 9.22
C TYR A 227 9.55 9.06 9.96
N THR A 228 9.34 7.74 9.89
CA THR A 228 10.19 6.78 10.63
C THR A 228 11.65 6.79 10.17
N ALA A 229 11.90 6.91 8.86
CA ALA A 229 13.26 7.02 8.33
C ALA A 229 13.94 8.34 8.76
N GLN A 230 13.18 9.44 8.80
CA GLN A 230 13.68 10.74 9.26
C GLN A 230 14.03 10.72 10.75
N GLU A 231 13.19 10.09 11.60
CA GLU A 231 13.52 9.87 13.02
C GLU A 231 14.76 8.99 13.18
N GLY A 232 14.85 7.91 12.39
CA GLY A 232 16.01 7.01 12.41
C GLY A 232 17.32 7.73 12.06
N LEU A 233 17.32 8.62 11.07
CA LEU A 233 18.46 9.47 10.73
C LEU A 233 18.79 10.46 11.85
N ALA A 234 17.78 11.12 12.43
CA ALA A 234 17.96 12.06 13.53
C ALA A 234 18.54 11.40 14.79
N LEU A 235 18.28 10.10 14.98
CA LEU A 235 18.82 9.29 16.08
C LEU A 235 20.15 8.59 15.73
N GLY A 236 20.72 8.83 14.55
CA GLY A 236 21.97 8.21 14.11
C GLY A 236 21.91 6.68 13.97
N MET A 237 20.74 6.15 13.63
CA MET A 237 20.59 4.68 13.51
C MET A 237 21.35 4.13 12.30
N PRO A 238 21.94 2.92 12.39
CA PRO A 238 22.68 2.32 11.29
C PRO A 238 21.78 1.95 10.09
N LEU A 239 20.50 1.67 10.32
CA LEU A 239 19.50 1.34 9.30
C LEU A 239 18.22 2.18 9.50
N PRO A 240 18.24 3.48 9.15
CA PRO A 240 17.14 4.40 9.48
C PRO A 240 15.80 4.04 8.82
N SER A 241 15.82 3.47 7.60
CA SER A 241 14.62 3.07 6.85
C SER A 241 14.12 1.64 7.15
N ALA A 242 14.79 0.91 8.03
CA ALA A 242 14.47 -0.48 8.32
C ALA A 242 13.07 -0.68 8.92
N PHE A 243 12.45 0.37 9.50
CA PHE A 243 11.12 0.30 10.08
C PHE A 243 10.11 -0.32 9.09
N LEU A 244 10.00 0.21 7.88
CA LEU A 244 9.03 -0.27 6.87
C LEU A 244 9.31 -1.71 6.45
N SER A 245 10.58 -2.09 6.34
CA SER A 245 10.99 -3.46 6.02
C SER A 245 10.63 -4.44 7.14
N PHE A 246 10.92 -4.12 8.40
CA PHE A 246 10.54 -4.94 9.54
C PHE A 246 9.02 -4.99 9.75
N MET A 247 8.31 -3.91 9.45
CA MET A 247 6.85 -3.90 9.42
C MET A 247 6.31 -4.93 8.42
N ALA A 248 6.87 -4.97 7.21
CA ALA A 248 6.47 -5.96 6.20
C ALA A 248 6.84 -7.39 6.61
N VAL A 249 7.98 -7.60 7.27
CA VAL A 249 8.33 -8.89 7.89
C VAL A 249 7.29 -9.29 8.93
N GLY A 250 6.88 -8.38 9.81
CA GLY A 250 5.81 -8.62 10.78
C GLY A 250 4.48 -9.03 10.12
N MET A 251 4.12 -8.36 9.00
CA MET A 251 2.94 -8.73 8.22
C MET A 251 3.03 -10.14 7.66
N VAL A 252 4.16 -10.53 7.08
CA VAL A 252 4.37 -11.86 6.50
C VAL A 252 4.35 -12.93 7.58
N LEU A 253 5.04 -12.73 8.69
CA LEU A 253 5.06 -13.65 9.82
C LEU A 253 3.65 -13.91 10.38
N MET A 254 2.86 -12.85 10.58
CA MET A 254 1.49 -12.99 11.06
C MET A 254 0.62 -13.75 10.05
N ARG A 255 0.77 -13.53 8.75
CA ARG A 255 0.07 -14.29 7.70
C ARG A 255 0.41 -15.77 7.76
N ILE A 256 1.69 -16.13 7.91
CA ILE A 256 2.14 -17.51 8.03
C ILE A 256 1.54 -18.15 9.30
N ILE A 257 1.54 -17.45 10.43
CA ILE A 257 0.93 -17.93 11.69
C ILE A 257 -0.57 -18.19 11.48
N MET A 258 -1.28 -17.27 10.84
CA MET A 258 -2.72 -17.41 10.59
C MET A 258 -3.02 -18.57 9.61
N LEU A 259 -2.20 -18.76 8.58
CA LEU A 259 -2.34 -19.89 7.66
C LEU A 259 -2.15 -21.23 8.37
N LYS A 260 -1.14 -21.35 9.26
CA LYS A 260 -0.87 -22.57 10.01
C LYS A 260 -1.93 -22.88 11.08
N ARG A 261 -2.42 -21.84 11.79
CA ARG A 261 -3.43 -22.00 12.87
C ARG A 261 -4.87 -22.01 12.37
N GLY A 262 -5.07 -21.66 11.11
CA GLY A 262 -6.39 -21.44 10.50
C GLY A 262 -7.06 -20.13 10.96
N PHE A 263 -7.97 -19.67 10.14
CA PHE A 263 -8.72 -18.43 10.40
C PHE A 263 -9.85 -18.62 11.41
N GLY A 264 -10.24 -19.87 11.67
CA GLY A 264 -11.41 -20.20 12.48
C GLY A 264 -12.74 -19.94 11.73
N ARG A 265 -13.86 -20.30 12.37
CA ARG A 265 -15.20 -20.15 11.75
C ARG A 265 -15.65 -18.70 11.57
N ARG A 266 -15.16 -17.77 12.38
CA ARG A 266 -15.49 -16.33 12.32
C ARG A 266 -14.21 -15.49 12.37
N PRO A 267 -13.51 -15.33 11.26
CA PRO A 267 -12.22 -14.62 11.23
C PRO A 267 -12.29 -13.17 11.74
N ILE A 268 -13.42 -12.50 11.51
CA ILE A 268 -13.63 -11.10 11.89
C ILE A 268 -13.49 -10.86 13.41
N ARG A 269 -13.74 -11.86 14.25
CA ARG A 269 -13.54 -11.77 15.70
C ARG A 269 -12.10 -11.46 16.12
N LYS A 270 -11.13 -11.70 15.24
CA LYS A 270 -9.72 -11.38 15.47
C LYS A 270 -9.40 -9.89 15.23
N LEU A 271 -10.31 -9.14 14.59
CA LEU A 271 -10.11 -7.75 14.21
C LEU A 271 -9.72 -6.84 15.39
N PRO A 272 -10.40 -6.87 16.57
CA PRO A 272 -10.02 -6.03 17.71
C PRO A 272 -8.61 -6.34 18.22
N GLY A 273 -8.24 -7.63 18.34
CA GLY A 273 -6.91 -8.05 18.79
C GLY A 273 -5.80 -7.59 17.85
N MET A 274 -6.05 -7.62 16.53
CA MET A 274 -5.10 -7.11 15.53
C MET A 274 -4.97 -5.59 15.60
N LEU A 275 -6.08 -4.88 15.81
CA LEU A 275 -6.06 -3.43 16.01
C LEU A 275 -5.25 -3.05 17.25
N VAL A 276 -5.43 -3.76 18.36
CA VAL A 276 -4.64 -3.58 19.59
C VAL A 276 -3.16 -3.87 19.35
N GLY A 277 -2.83 -4.89 18.55
CA GLY A 277 -1.44 -5.18 18.15
C GLY A 277 -0.80 -4.02 17.36
N ALA A 278 -1.51 -3.46 16.38
CA ALA A 278 -1.05 -2.30 15.62
C ALA A 278 -0.91 -1.05 16.51
N PHE A 279 -1.89 -0.79 17.38
CA PHE A 279 -1.82 0.25 18.39
C PHE A 279 -0.58 0.10 19.29
N ALA A 280 -0.36 -1.09 19.85
CA ALA A 280 0.79 -1.34 20.73
C ALA A 280 2.11 -1.12 20.01
N GLY A 281 2.22 -1.55 18.74
CA GLY A 281 3.39 -1.26 17.91
C GLY A 281 3.66 0.23 17.78
N MET A 282 2.66 1.04 17.50
CA MET A 282 2.82 2.50 17.39
C MET A 282 3.04 3.18 18.75
N ALA A 283 2.39 2.69 19.81
CA ALA A 283 2.58 3.19 21.16
C ALA A 283 4.02 2.98 21.67
N LEU A 284 4.70 1.90 21.27
CA LEU A 284 6.11 1.69 21.58
C LEU A 284 7.00 2.83 21.06
N LEU A 285 6.70 3.40 19.86
CA LEU A 285 7.43 4.56 19.35
C LEU A 285 7.23 5.81 20.23
N ALA A 286 6.07 5.97 20.83
CA ALA A 286 5.75 7.10 21.67
C ALA A 286 6.39 6.99 23.08
N LEU A 287 6.33 5.80 23.67
CA LEU A 287 6.58 5.58 25.09
C LEU A 287 8.04 5.23 25.41
N LEU A 288 8.70 4.47 24.54
CA LEU A 288 10.07 4.00 24.81
C LEU A 288 11.15 4.98 24.33
N PRO A 289 12.36 4.94 24.91
CA PRO A 289 13.51 5.70 24.41
C PRO A 289 13.84 5.37 22.96
N GLY A 290 14.37 6.34 22.20
CA GLY A 290 14.79 6.15 20.82
C GLY A 290 15.89 5.10 20.65
N GLY A 291 15.90 4.40 19.52
CA GLY A 291 16.94 3.43 19.20
C GLY A 291 16.45 2.34 18.24
N MET A 292 17.41 1.60 17.68
CA MET A 292 17.13 0.58 16.65
C MET A 292 16.21 -0.53 17.18
N VAL A 293 16.43 -1.02 18.41
CA VAL A 293 15.61 -2.09 19.03
C VAL A 293 14.14 -1.66 19.15
N ARG A 294 13.90 -0.42 19.61
CA ARG A 294 12.54 0.15 19.68
C ARG A 294 11.88 0.16 18.29
N HIS A 295 12.59 0.65 17.27
CA HIS A 295 12.06 0.72 15.91
C HIS A 295 11.72 -0.67 15.34
N MET A 296 12.62 -1.63 15.52
CA MET A 296 12.39 -3.01 15.04
C MET A 296 11.23 -3.68 15.76
N ALA A 297 11.18 -3.61 17.09
CA ALA A 297 10.12 -4.20 17.90
C ALA A 297 8.75 -3.57 17.57
N SER A 298 8.71 -2.23 17.47
CA SER A 298 7.53 -1.48 17.08
C SER A 298 7.06 -1.88 15.65
N ALA A 299 7.97 -1.94 14.70
CA ALA A 299 7.68 -2.29 13.31
C ALA A 299 7.11 -3.70 13.18
N LEU A 300 7.75 -4.70 13.81
CA LEU A 300 7.28 -6.08 13.81
C LEU A 300 5.88 -6.21 14.43
N LEU A 301 5.67 -5.58 15.58
CA LEU A 301 4.39 -5.63 16.29
C LEU A 301 3.29 -4.90 15.52
N TYR A 302 3.59 -3.70 15.00
CA TYR A 302 2.66 -2.96 14.16
C TYR A 302 2.30 -3.77 12.90
N GLY A 303 3.32 -4.29 12.20
CA GLY A 303 3.12 -5.10 11.00
C GLY A 303 2.29 -6.35 11.26
N ALA A 304 2.55 -7.06 12.35
CA ALA A 304 1.78 -8.22 12.76
C ALA A 304 0.30 -7.86 13.01
N GLY A 305 0.03 -6.78 13.75
CA GLY A 305 -1.31 -6.28 14.01
C GLY A 305 -2.02 -5.81 12.74
N TYR A 306 -1.31 -5.07 11.88
CA TYR A 306 -1.86 -4.54 10.63
C TYR A 306 -2.16 -5.61 9.58
N SER A 307 -1.41 -6.71 9.57
CA SER A 307 -1.34 -7.71 8.49
C SER A 307 -2.68 -8.17 7.94
N MET A 308 -3.65 -8.42 8.80
CA MET A 308 -4.94 -8.99 8.42
C MET A 308 -6.10 -7.99 8.47
N LEU A 309 -5.87 -6.76 8.97
CA LEU A 309 -6.94 -5.76 9.12
C LEU A 309 -7.64 -5.51 7.79
N HIS A 310 -6.88 -5.18 6.75
CA HIS A 310 -7.44 -4.93 5.42
C HIS A 310 -8.17 -6.16 4.85
N THR A 311 -7.62 -7.35 5.03
CA THR A 311 -8.21 -8.61 4.53
C THR A 311 -9.53 -8.94 5.25
N LEU A 312 -9.56 -8.80 6.58
CA LEU A 312 -10.76 -9.07 7.37
C LEU A 312 -11.88 -8.06 7.10
N LEU A 313 -11.52 -6.78 6.95
CA LEU A 313 -12.49 -5.73 6.62
C LEU A 313 -13.05 -5.91 5.22
N ASN A 314 -12.22 -6.30 4.23
CA ASN A 314 -12.68 -6.65 2.89
C ASN A 314 -13.63 -7.84 2.90
N ALA A 315 -13.29 -8.91 3.62
CA ALA A 315 -14.14 -10.08 3.70
C ALA A 315 -15.52 -9.72 4.30
N LYS A 316 -15.53 -8.98 5.41
CA LYS A 316 -16.77 -8.52 6.05
C LYS A 316 -17.61 -7.60 5.13
N LEU A 317 -16.92 -6.72 4.39
CA LEU A 317 -17.56 -5.85 3.41
C LEU A 317 -18.29 -6.66 2.32
N LEU A 318 -17.59 -7.66 1.75
CA LEU A 318 -18.14 -8.50 0.68
C LEU A 318 -19.31 -9.36 1.13
N GLU A 319 -19.37 -9.75 2.42
CA GLU A 319 -20.51 -10.44 3.04
C GLU A 319 -21.73 -9.51 3.23
N SER A 320 -21.49 -8.22 3.44
CA SER A 320 -22.50 -7.23 3.85
C SER A 320 -23.12 -6.47 2.67
N VAL A 321 -22.64 -6.68 1.42
CA VAL A 321 -23.01 -5.88 0.25
C VAL A 321 -23.46 -6.78 -0.90
N ASP A 322 -24.54 -6.36 -1.58
CA ASP A 322 -25.01 -7.04 -2.79
C ASP A 322 -23.90 -7.22 -3.82
N PRO A 323 -23.88 -8.37 -4.54
CA PRO A 323 -22.86 -8.66 -5.55
C PRO A 323 -22.66 -7.55 -6.58
N GLN A 324 -23.72 -6.87 -7.00
CA GLN A 324 -23.68 -5.77 -7.96
C GLN A 324 -23.05 -4.48 -7.41
N ARG A 325 -22.94 -4.35 -6.09
CA ARG A 325 -22.36 -3.16 -5.41
C ARG A 325 -20.97 -3.40 -4.84
N ARG A 326 -20.41 -4.59 -4.98
CA ARG A 326 -19.11 -4.96 -4.39
C ARG A 326 -17.96 -4.08 -4.90
N GLY A 327 -17.97 -3.72 -6.17
CA GLY A 327 -16.95 -2.83 -6.75
C GLY A 327 -16.96 -1.44 -6.10
N SER A 328 -18.13 -0.81 -5.96
CA SER A 328 -18.26 0.50 -5.31
C SER A 328 -17.89 0.45 -3.82
N ALA A 329 -18.25 -0.63 -3.13
CA ALA A 329 -17.93 -0.82 -1.71
C ALA A 329 -16.41 -1.00 -1.51
N PHE A 330 -15.74 -1.76 -2.37
CA PHE A 330 -14.29 -1.91 -2.37
C PHE A 330 -13.57 -0.58 -2.67
N GLY A 331 -14.07 0.19 -3.65
CA GLY A 331 -13.57 1.53 -3.95
C GLY A 331 -13.68 2.48 -2.77
N ALA A 332 -14.80 2.43 -2.02
CA ALA A 332 -14.99 3.22 -0.80
C ALA A 332 -13.99 2.83 0.32
N LEU A 333 -13.69 1.55 0.45
CA LEU A 333 -12.71 1.07 1.44
C LEU A 333 -11.29 1.52 1.08
N LEU A 334 -10.91 1.45 -0.20
CA LEU A 334 -9.63 1.98 -0.69
C LEU A 334 -9.55 3.50 -0.53
N PHE A 335 -10.62 4.21 -0.87
CA PHE A 335 -10.71 5.65 -0.64
C PHE A 335 -10.48 6.00 0.83
N ALA A 336 -11.15 5.31 1.76
CA ALA A 336 -10.99 5.53 3.20
C ALA A 336 -9.56 5.26 3.66
N PHE A 337 -8.92 4.21 3.13
CA PHE A 337 -7.52 3.88 3.41
C PHE A 337 -6.57 4.97 2.94
N ASP A 338 -6.64 5.34 1.67
CA ASP A 338 -5.76 6.36 1.10
C ASP A 338 -5.98 7.75 1.71
N ALA A 339 -7.24 8.11 1.97
CA ALA A 339 -7.58 9.36 2.67
C ALA A 339 -7.00 9.37 4.09
N GLY A 340 -7.05 8.23 4.80
CA GLY A 340 -6.43 8.08 6.11
C GLY A 340 -4.91 8.24 6.06
N ILE A 341 -4.23 7.59 5.11
CA ILE A 341 -2.78 7.75 4.91
C ILE A 341 -2.43 9.22 4.65
N GLY A 342 -3.11 9.87 3.73
CA GLY A 342 -2.85 11.25 3.36
C GLY A 342 -3.06 12.22 4.51
N LEU A 343 -4.22 12.12 5.19
CA LEU A 343 -4.54 12.96 6.33
C LEU A 343 -3.59 12.70 7.51
N GLY A 344 -3.22 11.44 7.75
CA GLY A 344 -2.29 11.07 8.81
C GLY A 344 -0.89 11.61 8.56
N SER A 345 -0.36 11.48 7.33
CA SER A 345 0.94 12.05 6.97
C SER A 345 0.94 13.57 7.12
N PHE A 346 -0.15 14.25 6.77
CA PHE A 346 -0.29 15.69 6.91
C PHE A 346 -0.42 16.14 8.36
N SER A 347 -1.43 15.64 9.08
CA SER A 347 -1.78 16.10 10.43
C SER A 347 -0.76 15.68 11.48
N LEU A 348 -0.37 14.39 11.50
CA LEU A 348 0.67 13.91 12.41
C LEU A 348 2.05 14.48 12.05
N GLY A 349 2.29 14.74 10.75
CA GLY A 349 3.50 15.44 10.30
C GLY A 349 3.59 16.87 10.83
N TRP A 350 2.47 17.58 10.88
CA TRP A 350 2.42 18.90 11.53
C TRP A 350 2.75 18.80 13.04
N VAL A 351 2.16 17.82 13.72
CA VAL A 351 2.48 17.59 15.16
C VAL A 351 3.95 17.23 15.36
N ILE A 352 4.49 16.31 14.55
CA ILE A 352 5.89 15.88 14.61
C ILE A 352 6.82 17.07 14.40
N GLY A 353 6.49 17.93 13.43
CA GLY A 353 7.31 19.10 13.11
C GLY A 353 7.37 20.17 14.18
N HIS A 354 6.30 20.33 14.99
CA HIS A 354 6.21 21.38 16.02
C HIS A 354 6.41 20.85 17.44
N HIS A 355 6.06 19.59 17.71
CA HIS A 355 6.05 19.01 19.05
C HIS A 355 6.91 17.74 19.20
N GLY A 356 7.55 17.30 18.11
CA GLY A 356 8.44 16.16 18.09
C GLY A 356 7.75 14.80 17.84
N TYR A 357 8.58 13.81 17.54
CA TYR A 357 8.15 12.48 17.11
C TYR A 357 7.28 11.76 18.15
N ARG A 358 7.62 11.84 19.43
CA ARG A 358 6.90 11.12 20.51
C ARG A 358 5.42 11.47 20.56
N LEU A 359 5.10 12.77 20.50
CA LEU A 359 3.70 13.23 20.52
C LEU A 359 2.97 12.79 19.24
N GLY A 360 3.62 12.90 18.08
CA GLY A 360 3.05 12.44 16.82
C GLY A 360 2.71 10.95 16.83
N TRP A 361 3.65 10.12 17.31
CA TRP A 361 3.39 8.68 17.44
C TRP A 361 2.28 8.37 18.46
N GLY A 362 2.23 9.09 19.57
CA GLY A 362 1.18 8.96 20.58
C GLY A 362 -0.20 9.26 20.04
N LEU A 363 -0.35 10.39 19.33
CA LEU A 363 -1.64 10.75 18.70
C LEU A 363 -2.05 9.78 17.60
N GLY A 364 -1.10 9.29 16.80
CA GLY A 364 -1.38 8.24 15.82
C GLY A 364 -1.86 6.94 16.46
N ALA A 365 -1.26 6.55 17.59
CA ALA A 365 -1.72 5.39 18.36
C ALA A 365 -3.14 5.63 18.91
N VAL A 366 -3.43 6.79 19.47
CA VAL A 366 -4.77 7.14 19.98
C VAL A 366 -5.81 7.13 18.85
N ALA A 367 -5.47 7.62 17.65
CA ALA A 367 -6.37 7.58 16.50
C ALA A 367 -6.79 6.13 16.14
N MET A 368 -5.89 5.16 16.30
CA MET A 368 -6.25 3.75 16.11
C MET A 368 -7.22 3.24 17.17
N LEU A 369 -7.05 3.65 18.43
CA LEU A 369 -7.98 3.27 19.51
C LEU A 369 -9.38 3.81 19.28
N ALA A 370 -9.54 4.94 18.61
CA ALA A 370 -10.85 5.48 18.24
C ALA A 370 -11.67 4.50 17.37
N ALA A 371 -11.01 3.61 16.64
CA ALA A 371 -11.66 2.57 15.85
C ALA A 371 -12.09 1.33 16.67
N LEU A 372 -11.57 1.17 17.91
CA LEU A 372 -11.78 -0.05 18.70
C LEU A 372 -13.27 -0.37 18.99
N PRO A 373 -14.11 0.61 19.37
CA PRO A 373 -15.53 0.33 19.57
C PRO A 373 -16.21 -0.22 18.32
N THR A 374 -15.88 0.32 17.15
CA THR A 374 -16.41 -0.13 15.86
C THR A 374 -15.87 -1.52 15.51
N ALA A 375 -14.58 -1.78 15.73
CA ALA A 375 -13.98 -3.09 15.52
C ALA A 375 -14.58 -4.18 16.44
N LEU A 376 -14.90 -3.84 17.69
CA LEU A 376 -15.58 -4.73 18.63
C LEU A 376 -17.01 -5.07 18.19
N ARG A 377 -17.74 -4.11 17.64
CA ARG A 377 -19.10 -4.35 17.08
C ARG A 377 -19.03 -5.28 15.88
N LEU A 378 -18.15 -4.99 14.90
CA LEU A 378 -17.94 -5.84 13.73
C LEU A 378 -17.49 -7.27 14.10
N GLY A 379 -16.76 -7.45 15.20
CA GLY A 379 -16.32 -8.75 15.69
C GLY A 379 -17.42 -9.56 16.40
N LYS A 380 -18.53 -8.95 16.82
CA LYS A 380 -19.67 -9.65 17.43
C LYS A 380 -20.62 -10.23 16.38
N ASP A 381 -20.79 -9.52 15.27
CA ASP A 381 -21.61 -9.96 14.11
C ASP A 381 -20.90 -11.10 13.35
#